data_8138aa2b202a18f553083055df9ffc1c
#
_entry.id   8138aa2b202a18f553083055df9ffc1c
#
_cell.length_a   1.000
_cell.length_b   1.000
_cell.length_c   1.000
_cell.angle_alpha   90.00
_cell.angle_beta   90.00
_cell.angle_gamma   90.00
#
_symmetry.space_group_name_H-M   'P 1'
#
loop_
_entity.id
_entity.type
_entity.pdbx_description
1 polymer ?
#
loop_
_entity_poly.entity_id
_entity_poly.type
_entity_poly.pdbx_seq_one_letter_code
_entity_poly.pdbx_strand_id
1 'polypeptide(L)' 'MTVEQARTAVIDFLSRAVMEGADTLEIVHGIGTGRVRDTVRRELQSIGTVRRLRPHPSNPGVTIVYL' A
#
# COMPACT_ATOMS: atom_id res chain seq x y z
N MET A 1 2.52 -13.19 -8.21
CA MET A 1 2.63 -12.83 -6.78
C MET A 1 1.42 -13.36 -6.05
N THR A 2 1.61 -14.10 -4.97
CA THR A 2 0.54 -14.59 -4.13
C THR A 2 0.06 -13.50 -3.16
N VAL A 3 -1.09 -13.70 -2.55
CA VAL A 3 -1.64 -12.78 -1.53
C VAL A 3 -0.65 -12.64 -0.36
N GLU A 4 -0.05 -13.74 0.08
CA GLU A 4 0.92 -13.71 1.18
C GLU A 4 2.19 -12.97 0.81
N GLN A 5 2.68 -13.14 -0.42
CA GLN A 5 3.84 -12.40 -0.90
C GLN A 5 3.54 -10.91 -0.97
N ALA A 6 2.35 -10.54 -1.43
CA ALA A 6 1.94 -9.14 -1.48
C ALA A 6 1.86 -8.54 -0.07
N ARG A 7 1.29 -9.28 0.88
CA ARG A 7 1.20 -8.86 2.27
C ARG A 7 2.58 -8.62 2.87
N THR A 8 3.49 -9.57 2.70
CA THR A 8 4.85 -9.46 3.23
C THR A 8 5.58 -8.27 2.64
N ALA A 9 5.45 -8.06 1.32
CA ALA A 9 6.07 -6.93 0.64
C ALA A 9 5.55 -5.59 1.15
N VAL A 10 4.24 -5.49 1.37
CA VAL A 10 3.60 -4.27 1.89
C VAL A 10 4.09 -3.96 3.30
N ILE A 11 4.10 -4.95 4.17
CA ILE A 11 4.53 -4.77 5.56
C ILE A 11 6.00 -4.35 5.61
N ASP A 12 6.87 -5.02 4.83
CA ASP A 12 8.28 -4.68 4.79
C ASP A 12 8.52 -3.26 4.28
N PHE A 13 7.81 -2.88 3.22
CA PHE A 13 7.89 -1.54 2.65
C PHE A 13 7.46 -0.47 3.65
N LEU A 14 6.36 -0.70 4.35
CA LEU A 14 5.85 0.22 5.37
C LEU A 14 6.83 0.37 6.53
N SER A 15 7.40 -0.74 7.00
CA SER A 15 8.36 -0.71 8.10
C SER A 15 9.56 0.15 7.76
N ARG A 16 10.08 0.03 6.54
CA ARG A 16 11.20 0.86 6.08
C ARG A 16 10.80 2.33 5.98
N ALA A 17 9.64 2.62 5.44
CA ALA A 17 9.15 3.99 5.30
C ALA A 17 9.01 4.67 6.66
N VAL A 18 8.44 3.98 7.63
CA VAL A 18 8.30 4.50 9.00
C VAL A 18 9.67 4.76 9.62
N MET A 19 10.61 3.84 9.44
CA MET A 19 11.97 4.01 9.97
C MET A 19 12.69 5.19 9.34
N GLU A 20 12.40 5.53 8.10
CA GLU A 20 12.98 6.65 7.39
C GLU A 20 12.27 7.97 7.69
N GLY A 21 11.19 7.93 8.47
CA GLY A 21 10.44 9.13 8.83
C GLY A 21 9.49 9.62 7.73
N ALA A 22 9.10 8.78 6.82
CA ALA A 22 8.20 9.15 5.74
C ALA A 22 6.79 9.44 6.28
N ASP A 23 6.15 10.49 5.78
CA ASP A 23 4.78 10.84 6.11
C ASP A 23 3.78 10.27 5.11
N THR A 24 4.22 10.12 3.87
CA THR A 24 3.40 9.59 2.78
C THR A 24 4.24 8.68 1.91
N LEU A 25 3.58 7.73 1.27
CA LEU A 25 4.24 6.90 0.28
C LEU A 25 3.24 6.46 -0.78
N GLU A 26 3.75 6.01 -1.91
CA GLU A 26 2.93 5.51 -3.00
C GLU A 26 3.24 4.03 -3.21
N ILE A 27 2.19 3.23 -3.29
CA ILE A 27 2.32 1.81 -3.59
C ILE A 27 1.82 1.56 -5.01
N VAL A 28 2.71 1.08 -5.85
CA VAL A 28 2.40 0.75 -7.24
C VAL A 28 1.97 -0.73 -7.27
N HIS A 29 0.68 -0.97 -7.39
CA HIS A 29 0.12 -2.32 -7.47
C HIS A 29 -0.27 -2.70 -8.90
N GLY A 30 -0.21 -1.74 -9.79
CA GLY A 30 -0.59 -1.94 -11.18
C GLY A 30 -2.11 -1.89 -11.38
N ILE A 31 -2.50 -2.03 -12.64
CA ILE A 31 -3.91 -2.04 -13.03
C ILE A 31 -4.38 -3.50 -13.17
N GLY A 32 -4.79 -4.20 -13.73
CA GLY A 32 -5.18 -5.62 -13.79
C GLY A 32 -6.60 -5.83 -13.32
N THR A 33 -6.85 -6.94 -12.66
CA THR A 33 -8.19 -7.30 -12.20
C THR A 33 -8.64 -6.56 -10.94
N GLY A 34 -7.75 -5.81 -10.31
CA GLY A 34 -8.02 -5.14 -9.04
C GLY A 34 -7.79 -6.01 -7.81
N ARG A 35 -7.45 -7.28 -7.97
CA ARG A 35 -7.22 -8.19 -6.84
C ARG A 35 -6.03 -7.77 -6.00
N VAL A 36 -4.92 -7.43 -6.63
CA VAL A 36 -3.72 -6.99 -5.92
C VAL A 36 -4.01 -5.67 -5.21
N ARG A 37 -4.64 -4.73 -5.88
CA ARG A 37 -5.04 -3.46 -5.29
C ARG A 37 -5.93 -3.66 -4.06
N ASP A 38 -6.94 -4.49 -4.17
CA ASP A 38 -7.88 -4.72 -3.06
C ASP A 38 -7.20 -5.41 -1.89
N THR A 39 -6.30 -6.36 -2.16
CA THR A 39 -5.51 -7.03 -1.13
C THR A 39 -4.61 -6.03 -0.42
N VAL A 40 -3.89 -5.21 -1.17
CA VAL A 40 -3.00 -4.18 -0.62
C VAL A 40 -3.78 -3.23 0.28
N ARG A 41 -4.91 -2.72 -0.21
CA ARG A 41 -5.74 -1.79 0.56
C ARG A 41 -6.27 -2.43 1.85
N ARG A 42 -6.70 -3.67 1.79
CA ARG A 42 -7.20 -4.40 2.95
C ARG A 42 -6.12 -4.56 4.00
N GLU A 43 -4.93 -4.97 3.59
CA GLU A 43 -3.80 -5.14 4.51
C GLU A 43 -3.38 -3.81 5.12
N LEU A 44 -3.34 -2.75 4.34
CA LEU A 44 -2.98 -1.43 4.82
C LEU A 44 -3.98 -0.91 5.86
N GLN A 45 -5.27 -1.15 5.64
CA GLN A 45 -6.31 -0.70 6.58
C GLN A 45 -6.20 -1.38 7.94
N SER A 46 -5.58 -2.56 8.00
CA SER A 46 -5.40 -3.28 9.26
C SER A 46 -4.14 -2.85 10.03
N ILE A 47 -3.30 -2.01 9.44
CA ILE A 47 -2.04 -1.56 10.05
C ILE A 47 -2.28 -0.23 10.79
N GLY A 48 -2.00 -0.22 12.10
CA GLY A 48 -2.31 0.92 12.95
C GLY A 48 -1.56 2.20 12.59
N THR A 49 -0.38 2.09 11.96
CA THR A 49 0.40 3.27 11.56
C THR A 49 -0.14 3.95 10.31
N VAL A 50 -1.00 3.29 9.56
CA VAL A 50 -1.62 3.87 8.37
C VAL A 50 -2.80 4.74 8.79
N ARG A 51 -2.72 6.03 8.49
CA ARG A 51 -3.76 7.00 8.83
C ARG A 51 -4.88 7.02 7.81
N ARG A 52 -4.52 6.97 6.53
CA ARG A 52 -5.49 7.10 5.44
C ARG A 52 -4.91 6.54 4.15
N LEU A 53 -5.81 6.07 3.30
CA LEU A 53 -5.50 5.61 1.95
C LEU A 53 -6.27 6.46 0.96
N ARG A 54 -5.63 6.76 -0.18
CA ARG A 54 -6.29 7.44 -1.29
C ARG A 54 -5.85 6.84 -2.62
N PRO A 55 -6.74 6.72 -3.59
CA PRO A 55 -6.31 6.41 -4.95
C PRO A 55 -5.51 7.57 -5.50
N HIS A 56 -4.49 7.28 -6.30
CA HIS A 56 -3.73 8.33 -6.97
C HIS A 56 -4.66 9.07 -7.95
N PRO A 57 -4.64 10.40 -7.99
CA PRO A 57 -5.61 11.16 -8.79
C PRO A 57 -5.49 10.95 -10.29
N SER A 58 -4.32 10.56 -10.80
CA SER A 58 -4.10 10.38 -12.23
C SER A 58 -3.61 9.00 -12.62
N ASN A 59 -3.33 8.12 -11.66
CA ASN A 59 -2.81 6.78 -11.94
C ASN A 59 -3.58 5.72 -11.14
N PRO A 60 -4.50 4.97 -11.79
CA PRO A 60 -5.29 3.97 -11.08
C PRO A 60 -4.47 2.77 -10.59
N GLY A 61 -3.24 2.61 -11.05
CA GLY A 61 -2.33 1.56 -10.61
C GLY A 61 -1.56 1.89 -9.33
N VAL A 62 -1.84 3.04 -8.70
CA VAL A 62 -1.12 3.51 -7.52
C VAL A 62 -2.09 3.88 -6.40
N THR A 63 -1.73 3.51 -5.18
CA THR A 63 -2.46 3.94 -3.97
C THR A 63 -1.52 4.79 -3.12
N ILE A 64 -2.01 5.95 -2.68
CA ILE A 64 -1.27 6.84 -1.78
C ILE A 64 -1.60 6.45 -0.35
N VAL A 65 -0.56 6.30 0.47
CA VAL A 65 -0.67 5.92 1.88
C VAL A 65 -0.20 7.08 2.73
N TYR A 66 -1.01 7.47 3.70
CA TYR A 66 -0.66 8.50 4.70
C TYR A 66 -0.35 7.82 6.02
N LEU A 67 0.84 8.07 6.52
CA LEU A 67 1.36 7.48 7.75
C LEU A 67 1.23 8.39 8.98
#